data_f3975d23871d47d5e620f9b21674b528
#
_entry.id   f3975d23871d47d5e620f9b21674b528
#
_cell.length_a   1.000
_cell.length_b   1.000
_cell.length_c   1.000
_cell.angle_alpha   90.00
_cell.angle_beta   90.00
_cell.angle_gamma   90.00
#
_symmetry.space_group_name_H-M   'P 1'
#
loop_
_entity.id
_entity.type
_entity.pdbx_description
1 polymer ?
#
loop_
_entity_poly.entity_id
_entity_poly.type
_entity_poly.pdbx_seq_one_letter_code
_entity_poly.pdbx_strand_id
1 'polypeptide(L)'
;MRKALLLTVSAGLLALLTEAHAQGGVALQGAVSSAKEGAMEGVVVTAKKDGSTIAISVATDNKGHYRFPAGRLEAGHYTLKIRATGYDLDGAAAADVKAGAAANADLKLVPTKNLAAQLTNAEWLASAPGSDEQKKFLLSCNSCHSYQRIVNSQHDADEFMQVFDRMAGYYPGSMPTQPQRLVGTARRNLGGGAGNEMGASDARAGAMKSAAEWLASINLSKGPERSYSYKPLPRPTGKATRMIVTEYDLPRKTIMPHDVIVDSDGMVWYSDFGALFIGKMDPKTGKVTEYPIPKIKEGFPVGTLDLEEDGQGNVWVAMMYQGGVAKLDKKTGKVQTWSVPKEWQTDATQQSFASPTSVNVDGKVWVKNSDKAQIMRLDVKTGQWENFGSFTDPDTKRPIGSYGINADRDNKLYMLDFNANNIGILDGATKKLEVHKTSILRSRPRRGRVDEQNRLWFAEYDGNAVGMYDPKAKSIREWVVPTAWSNPYDVVVDKNGDAWTGSMMTDRVTRINTKTGEMTEYLLPNSTNIRRVWVDNSTTPVSFWVGSNHGASIVKLQPLE
;
A
#
# COMPACT_ATOMS: atom_id res chain seq x y z
N MET A 1 -36.30 0.83 -83.99
CA MET A 1 -35.27 1.30 -83.10
C MET A 1 -35.62 0.81 -81.68
N ARG A 2 -35.06 -0.32 -81.30
CA ARG A 2 -35.27 -0.91 -79.92
C ARG A 2 -33.95 -0.79 -79.17
N LYS A 3 -33.94 -0.03 -78.06
CA LYS A 3 -32.81 0.09 -77.14
C LYS A 3 -32.88 -1.08 -76.15
N ALA A 4 -31.87 -1.91 -76.17
CA ALA A 4 -31.67 -2.94 -75.15
C ALA A 4 -31.06 -2.32 -73.88
N LEU A 5 -31.67 -2.61 -72.76
CA LEU A 5 -31.21 -2.20 -71.45
C LEU A 5 -30.42 -3.38 -70.85
N LEU A 6 -29.12 -3.19 -70.67
CA LEU A 6 -28.27 -4.15 -69.94
C LEU A 6 -28.38 -3.90 -68.45
N LEU A 7 -28.92 -4.87 -67.70
CA LEU A 7 -28.83 -4.93 -66.23
C LEU A 7 -27.49 -5.60 -65.85
N THR A 8 -26.61 -4.83 -65.22
CA THR A 8 -25.44 -5.36 -64.52
C THR A 8 -25.83 -5.69 -63.08
N VAL A 9 -25.78 -6.97 -62.73
CA VAL A 9 -25.93 -7.47 -61.35
C VAL A 9 -24.57 -7.35 -60.68
N SER A 10 -24.42 -6.42 -59.72
CA SER A 10 -23.25 -6.32 -58.86
C SER A 10 -23.42 -7.26 -57.68
N ALA A 11 -22.70 -8.36 -57.66
CA ALA A 11 -22.58 -9.23 -56.47
C ALA A 11 -21.72 -8.53 -55.43
N GLY A 12 -22.37 -7.99 -54.40
CA GLY A 12 -21.69 -7.46 -53.22
C GLY A 12 -21.15 -8.60 -52.37
N LEU A 13 -19.83 -8.75 -52.37
CA LEU A 13 -19.13 -9.62 -51.41
C LEU A 13 -19.18 -8.94 -50.05
N LEU A 14 -20.07 -9.40 -49.15
CA LEU A 14 -20.07 -9.03 -47.74
C LEU A 14 -18.87 -9.75 -47.10
N ALA A 15 -17.74 -9.04 -47.00
CA ALA A 15 -16.64 -9.49 -46.15
C ALA A 15 -17.07 -9.36 -44.68
N LEU A 16 -17.42 -10.48 -44.05
CA LEU A 16 -17.50 -10.61 -42.60
C LEU A 16 -16.08 -10.38 -42.06
N LEU A 17 -15.81 -9.17 -41.63
CA LEU A 17 -14.68 -8.86 -40.75
C LEU A 17 -15.00 -9.52 -39.41
N THR A 18 -14.63 -10.79 -39.24
CA THR A 18 -14.41 -11.35 -37.92
C THR A 18 -13.29 -10.55 -37.29
N GLU A 19 -13.62 -9.75 -36.30
CA GLU A 19 -12.62 -9.21 -35.39
C GLU A 19 -11.86 -10.40 -34.79
N ALA A 20 -10.75 -10.74 -35.40
CA ALA A 20 -9.75 -11.57 -34.78
C ALA A 20 -9.22 -10.77 -33.57
N HIS A 21 -9.82 -10.95 -32.42
CA HIS A 21 -9.15 -10.68 -31.16
C HIS A 21 -7.84 -11.48 -31.25
N ALA A 22 -6.74 -10.77 -31.46
CA ALA A 22 -5.41 -11.33 -31.41
C ALA A 22 -5.27 -11.97 -30.02
N GLN A 23 -5.58 -13.26 -29.93
CA GLN A 23 -5.11 -14.10 -28.84
C GLN A 23 -3.60 -14.12 -28.99
N GLY A 24 -2.93 -13.16 -28.34
CA GLY A 24 -1.49 -13.15 -28.22
C GLY A 24 -1.06 -14.55 -27.79
N GLY A 25 -0.07 -15.14 -28.48
CA GLY A 25 0.38 -16.50 -28.18
C GLY A 25 0.68 -16.68 -26.69
N VAL A 26 0.76 -17.91 -26.24
CA VAL A 26 1.06 -18.29 -24.86
C VAL A 26 2.54 -18.66 -24.75
N ALA A 27 3.26 -18.14 -23.76
CA ALA A 27 4.64 -18.51 -23.48
C ALA A 27 4.73 -19.76 -22.58
N LEU A 28 3.89 -19.81 -21.53
CA LEU A 28 3.82 -20.92 -20.60
C LEU A 28 2.37 -21.08 -20.12
N GLN A 29 1.90 -22.32 -20.03
CA GLN A 29 0.57 -22.64 -19.51
C GLN A 29 0.59 -23.98 -18.77
N GLY A 30 -0.49 -24.28 -18.08
CA GLY A 30 -0.70 -25.56 -17.41
C GLY A 30 -1.98 -25.57 -16.58
N ALA A 31 -2.21 -26.66 -15.87
CA ALA A 31 -3.30 -26.84 -14.93
C ALA A 31 -2.77 -27.00 -13.51
N VAL A 32 -3.49 -26.47 -12.53
CA VAL A 32 -3.23 -26.64 -11.10
C VAL A 32 -4.33 -27.51 -10.51
N SER A 33 -3.94 -28.57 -9.80
CA SER A 33 -4.87 -29.49 -9.18
C SER A 33 -4.37 -30.02 -7.84
N SER A 34 -5.28 -30.50 -7.01
CA SER A 34 -4.99 -31.28 -5.81
C SER A 34 -5.87 -32.53 -5.73
N ALA A 35 -5.42 -33.53 -4.98
CA ALA A 35 -6.24 -34.73 -4.75
C ALA A 35 -7.53 -34.40 -4.00
N LYS A 36 -7.57 -33.34 -3.21
CA LYS A 36 -8.73 -32.94 -2.41
C LYS A 36 -9.80 -32.18 -3.19
N GLU A 37 -9.37 -31.25 -4.06
CA GLU A 37 -10.29 -30.32 -4.73
C GLU A 37 -10.43 -30.57 -6.24
N GLY A 38 -9.57 -31.40 -6.84
CA GLY A 38 -9.47 -31.52 -8.29
C GLY A 38 -8.82 -30.26 -8.90
N ALA A 39 -9.45 -29.67 -9.90
CA ALA A 39 -9.02 -28.42 -10.50
C ALA A 39 -9.17 -27.25 -9.49
N MET A 40 -8.15 -26.39 -9.39
CA MET A 40 -8.10 -25.35 -8.35
C MET A 40 -8.15 -23.96 -8.94
N GLU A 41 -9.22 -23.21 -8.70
CA GLU A 41 -9.34 -21.79 -9.05
C GLU A 41 -8.58 -20.91 -8.06
N GLY A 42 -8.04 -19.77 -8.56
CA GLY A 42 -7.47 -18.72 -7.73
C GLY A 42 -6.09 -19.03 -7.13
N VAL A 43 -5.41 -20.04 -7.65
CA VAL A 43 -4.01 -20.27 -7.30
C VAL A 43 -3.14 -19.27 -8.06
N VAL A 44 -2.38 -18.47 -7.34
CA VAL A 44 -1.41 -17.56 -7.97
C VAL A 44 -0.16 -18.34 -8.32
N VAL A 45 0.16 -18.44 -9.61
CA VAL A 45 1.34 -19.11 -10.16
C VAL A 45 2.36 -18.05 -10.55
N THR A 46 3.57 -18.14 -10.00
CA THR A 46 4.68 -17.22 -10.24
C THR A 46 5.77 -17.93 -11.04
N ALA A 47 6.21 -17.31 -12.14
CA ALA A 47 7.35 -17.72 -12.94
C ALA A 47 8.50 -16.71 -12.79
N LYS A 48 9.67 -17.16 -12.32
CA LYS A 48 10.86 -16.34 -12.18
C LYS A 48 12.01 -16.96 -12.98
N LYS A 49 12.53 -16.22 -13.96
CA LYS A 49 13.66 -16.64 -14.79
C LYS A 49 14.94 -16.67 -13.95
N ASP A 50 15.78 -17.65 -14.16
CA ASP A 50 17.07 -17.76 -13.47
C ASP A 50 17.93 -16.51 -13.67
N GLY A 51 18.46 -15.98 -12.57
CA GLY A 51 19.26 -14.76 -12.56
C GLY A 51 18.47 -13.45 -12.74
N SER A 52 17.15 -13.50 -12.92
CA SER A 52 16.32 -12.30 -13.07
C SER A 52 15.93 -11.69 -11.72
N THR A 53 15.82 -10.36 -11.69
CA THR A 53 15.18 -9.62 -10.60
C THR A 53 13.67 -9.44 -10.82
N ILE A 54 13.13 -9.92 -11.95
CA ILE A 54 11.73 -9.78 -12.33
C ILE A 54 11.03 -11.14 -12.24
N ALA A 55 9.90 -11.18 -11.54
CA ALA A 55 9.01 -12.32 -11.51
C ALA A 55 7.64 -11.92 -12.08
N ILE A 56 7.01 -12.84 -12.82
CA ILE A 56 5.67 -12.66 -13.38
C ILE A 56 4.72 -13.65 -12.71
N SER A 57 3.52 -13.21 -12.39
CA SER A 57 2.50 -14.07 -11.79
C SER A 57 1.15 -13.92 -12.50
N VAL A 58 0.43 -15.01 -12.57
CA VAL A 58 -0.96 -15.10 -13.04
C VAL A 58 -1.77 -15.96 -12.08
N ALA A 59 -3.09 -15.89 -12.13
CA ALA A 59 -3.94 -16.76 -11.31
C ALA A 59 -4.66 -17.79 -12.18
N THR A 60 -4.99 -18.95 -11.60
CA THR A 60 -5.75 -19.98 -12.27
C THR A 60 -7.23 -19.60 -12.41
N ASP A 61 -7.84 -19.97 -13.53
CA ASP A 61 -9.27 -19.82 -13.79
C ASP A 61 -10.12 -20.89 -13.07
N ASN A 62 -11.43 -20.87 -13.27
CA ASN A 62 -12.39 -21.81 -12.67
C ASN A 62 -12.23 -23.27 -13.12
N LYS A 63 -11.36 -23.53 -14.10
CA LYS A 63 -10.98 -24.88 -14.54
C LYS A 63 -9.59 -25.28 -14.05
N GLY A 64 -8.98 -24.42 -13.20
CA GLY A 64 -7.61 -24.61 -12.70
C GLY A 64 -6.52 -24.30 -13.72
N HIS A 65 -6.84 -23.73 -14.88
CA HIS A 65 -5.84 -23.41 -15.90
C HIS A 65 -5.19 -22.05 -15.65
N TYR A 66 -3.89 -21.98 -15.88
CA TYR A 66 -3.13 -20.73 -15.88
C TYR A 66 -2.42 -20.51 -17.21
N ARG A 67 -2.22 -19.26 -17.60
CA ARG A 67 -1.56 -18.87 -18.84
C ARG A 67 -0.72 -17.62 -18.68
N PHE A 68 0.55 -17.70 -19.04
CA PHE A 68 1.42 -16.55 -19.21
C PHE A 68 1.39 -16.13 -20.68
N PRO A 69 0.92 -14.90 -21.02
CA PRO A 69 0.88 -14.44 -22.40
C PRO A 69 2.28 -14.40 -23.04
N ALA A 70 2.36 -14.63 -24.35
CA ALA A 70 3.58 -14.40 -25.11
C ALA A 70 4.04 -12.95 -24.94
N GLY A 71 5.36 -12.73 -24.87
CA GLY A 71 5.96 -11.43 -24.61
C GLY A 71 6.01 -11.03 -23.12
N ARG A 72 5.43 -11.83 -22.20
CA ARG A 72 5.61 -11.64 -20.77
C ARG A 72 6.77 -12.47 -20.18
N LEU A 73 7.06 -13.60 -20.80
CA LEU A 73 8.21 -14.43 -20.45
C LEU A 73 9.16 -14.50 -21.66
N GLU A 74 10.41 -14.17 -21.42
CA GLU A 74 11.49 -14.37 -22.40
C GLU A 74 11.89 -15.85 -22.46
N ALA A 75 12.61 -16.26 -23.49
CA ALA A 75 13.19 -17.61 -23.52
C ALA A 75 14.18 -17.81 -22.36
N GLY A 76 14.11 -18.96 -21.71
CA GLY A 76 14.97 -19.31 -20.58
C GLY A 76 14.36 -20.34 -19.64
N HIS A 77 15.11 -20.70 -18.62
CA HIS A 77 14.70 -21.57 -17.54
C HIS A 77 13.99 -20.76 -16.44
N TYR A 78 12.83 -21.25 -15.97
CA TYR A 78 12.01 -20.61 -14.96
C TYR A 78 11.74 -21.54 -13.81
N THR A 79 11.98 -21.07 -12.59
CA THR A 79 11.43 -21.67 -11.38
C THR A 79 9.98 -21.25 -11.22
N LEU A 80 9.11 -22.19 -10.90
CA LEU A 80 7.68 -21.94 -10.65
C LEU A 80 7.38 -22.02 -9.15
N LYS A 81 6.56 -21.10 -8.66
CA LYS A 81 6.04 -21.08 -7.29
C LYS A 81 4.54 -20.90 -7.31
N ILE A 82 3.88 -21.25 -6.22
CA ILE A 82 2.44 -21.03 -6.04
C ILE A 82 2.14 -20.24 -4.78
N ARG A 83 1.00 -19.56 -4.77
CA ARG A 83 0.36 -19.07 -3.56
C ARG A 83 -1.09 -19.57 -3.53
N ALA A 84 -1.38 -20.46 -2.58
CA ALA A 84 -2.69 -20.99 -2.28
C ALA A 84 -2.69 -21.37 -0.80
N THR A 85 -3.29 -20.53 0.07
CA THR A 85 -3.31 -20.79 1.52
C THR A 85 -3.88 -22.16 1.83
N GLY A 86 -3.16 -22.97 2.60
CA GLY A 86 -3.50 -24.35 2.91
C GLY A 86 -2.83 -25.39 2.03
N TYR A 87 -2.07 -24.99 1.01
CA TYR A 87 -1.42 -25.91 0.07
C TYR A 87 0.05 -25.54 -0.18
N ASP A 88 0.82 -26.57 -0.48
CA ASP A 88 2.20 -26.49 -0.98
C ASP A 88 2.29 -27.20 -2.34
N LEU A 89 3.33 -26.90 -3.13
CA LEU A 89 3.66 -27.66 -4.33
C LEU A 89 4.09 -29.11 -3.96
N ASP A 90 3.64 -30.08 -4.73
CA ASP A 90 4.10 -31.47 -4.65
C ASP A 90 5.47 -31.59 -5.37
N GLY A 91 6.52 -31.15 -4.69
CA GLY A 91 7.87 -31.08 -5.23
C GLY A 91 8.24 -29.75 -5.87
N ALA A 92 9.43 -29.67 -6.44
CA ALA A 92 9.93 -28.51 -7.18
C ALA A 92 9.28 -28.43 -8.57
N ALA A 93 8.94 -27.23 -9.03
CA ALA A 93 8.39 -27.01 -10.35
C ALA A 93 9.23 -26.01 -11.15
N ALA A 94 9.50 -26.33 -12.41
CA ALA A 94 10.26 -25.52 -13.36
C ALA A 94 9.70 -25.67 -14.78
N ALA A 95 10.03 -24.73 -15.65
CA ALA A 95 9.67 -24.78 -17.05
C ALA A 95 10.74 -24.13 -17.94
N ASP A 96 11.03 -24.71 -19.09
CA ASP A 96 11.86 -24.14 -20.13
C ASP A 96 10.98 -23.44 -21.17
N VAL A 97 11.03 -22.13 -21.20
CA VAL A 97 10.31 -21.31 -22.18
C VAL A 97 11.21 -21.11 -23.40
N LYS A 98 10.64 -21.34 -24.59
CA LYS A 98 11.31 -21.14 -25.89
C LYS A 98 10.59 -20.06 -26.69
N ALA A 99 11.34 -19.29 -27.47
CA ALA A 99 10.76 -18.29 -28.33
C ALA A 99 9.80 -18.94 -29.37
N GLY A 100 8.60 -18.40 -29.49
CA GLY A 100 7.61 -18.84 -30.48
C GLY A 100 6.89 -20.17 -30.19
N ALA A 101 7.12 -20.77 -29.01
CA ALA A 101 6.46 -22.02 -28.60
C ALA A 101 5.93 -21.94 -27.17
N ALA A 102 4.71 -22.42 -26.96
CA ALA A 102 4.14 -22.54 -25.62
C ALA A 102 4.79 -23.70 -24.84
N ALA A 103 5.31 -23.41 -23.66
CA ALA A 103 5.69 -24.44 -22.69
C ALA A 103 4.46 -24.89 -21.91
N ASN A 104 4.46 -26.15 -21.42
CA ASN A 104 3.40 -26.70 -20.58
C ASN A 104 4.00 -27.20 -19.25
N ALA A 105 3.40 -26.84 -18.14
CA ALA A 105 3.77 -27.33 -16.82
C ALA A 105 2.52 -27.46 -15.94
N ASP A 106 2.06 -28.67 -15.73
CA ASP A 106 0.97 -28.94 -14.78
C ASP A 106 1.53 -28.99 -13.36
N LEU A 107 0.81 -28.37 -12.41
CA LEU A 107 1.20 -28.27 -11.02
C LEU A 107 0.25 -29.09 -10.14
N LYS A 108 0.81 -29.96 -9.32
CA LYS A 108 0.07 -30.69 -8.29
C LYS A 108 0.32 -30.06 -6.94
N LEU A 109 -0.74 -29.90 -6.16
CA LEU A 109 -0.69 -29.35 -4.82
C LEU A 109 -1.09 -30.40 -3.78
N VAL A 110 -0.41 -30.32 -2.63
CA VAL A 110 -0.69 -31.13 -1.45
C VAL A 110 -1.06 -30.22 -0.28
N PRO A 111 -1.87 -30.70 0.69
CA PRO A 111 -2.13 -29.93 1.90
C PRO A 111 -0.84 -29.53 2.60
N THR A 112 -0.74 -28.25 2.99
CA THR A 112 0.44 -27.75 3.70
C THR A 112 0.55 -28.40 5.09
N LYS A 113 1.77 -28.65 5.52
CA LYS A 113 2.07 -29.11 6.89
C LYS A 113 2.19 -27.92 7.86
N ASN A 114 2.30 -26.69 7.37
CA ASN A 114 2.50 -25.48 8.16
C ASN A 114 1.59 -24.35 7.69
N LEU A 115 0.29 -24.49 7.93
CA LEU A 115 -0.70 -23.46 7.57
C LEU A 115 -0.38 -22.11 8.24
N ALA A 116 0.11 -22.14 9.48
CA ALA A 116 0.46 -20.93 10.24
C ALA A 116 1.45 -20.02 9.51
N ALA A 117 2.45 -20.60 8.81
CA ALA A 117 3.45 -19.82 8.07
C ALA A 117 2.89 -19.14 6.80
N GLN A 118 1.73 -19.56 6.33
CA GLN A 118 1.08 -18.99 5.13
C GLN A 118 0.06 -17.91 5.46
N LEU A 119 -0.31 -17.74 6.74
CA LEU A 119 -1.34 -16.79 7.15
C LEU A 119 -0.85 -15.35 7.06
N THR A 120 -1.68 -14.49 6.48
CA THR A 120 -1.54 -13.04 6.53
C THR A 120 -1.83 -12.50 7.93
N ASN A 121 -1.49 -11.24 8.19
CA ASN A 121 -1.83 -10.59 9.47
C ASN A 121 -3.34 -10.55 9.74
N ALA A 122 -4.17 -10.34 8.71
CA ALA A 122 -5.62 -10.38 8.83
C ALA A 122 -6.13 -11.78 9.24
N GLU A 123 -5.58 -12.83 8.65
CA GLU A 123 -5.92 -14.22 8.99
C GLU A 123 -5.46 -14.58 10.40
N TRP A 124 -4.32 -14.07 10.86
CA TRP A 124 -3.89 -14.18 12.25
C TRP A 124 -4.87 -13.49 13.21
N LEU A 125 -5.30 -12.25 12.91
CA LEU A 125 -6.32 -11.55 13.73
C LEU A 125 -7.66 -12.27 13.73
N ALA A 126 -8.12 -12.74 12.58
CA ALA A 126 -9.38 -13.50 12.48
C ALA A 126 -9.33 -14.81 13.28
N SER A 127 -8.15 -15.44 13.35
CA SER A 127 -7.92 -16.72 14.04
C SER A 127 -7.69 -16.57 15.54
N ALA A 128 -7.09 -15.44 15.99
CA ALA A 128 -6.77 -15.21 17.39
C ALA A 128 -8.04 -15.16 18.24
N PRO A 129 -8.06 -15.79 19.42
CA PRO A 129 -9.12 -15.63 20.39
C PRO A 129 -9.21 -14.19 20.93
N GLY A 130 -10.40 -13.78 21.36
CA GLY A 130 -10.63 -12.45 21.93
C GLY A 130 -11.58 -11.59 21.11
N SER A 131 -11.97 -10.44 21.70
CA SER A 131 -12.85 -9.46 21.06
C SER A 131 -12.11 -8.65 19.98
N ASP A 132 -12.85 -8.07 19.05
CA ASP A 132 -12.27 -7.20 18.02
C ASP A 132 -11.58 -5.97 18.64
N GLU A 133 -12.08 -5.45 19.78
CA GLU A 133 -11.46 -4.34 20.49
C GLU A 133 -10.07 -4.71 21.04
N GLN A 134 -9.92 -5.91 21.61
CA GLN A 134 -8.60 -6.42 22.03
C GLN A 134 -7.65 -6.57 20.82
N LYS A 135 -8.14 -7.09 19.70
CA LYS A 135 -7.35 -7.30 18.48
C LYS A 135 -6.88 -6.00 17.84
N LYS A 136 -7.64 -4.91 17.95
CA LYS A 136 -7.26 -3.58 17.44
C LYS A 136 -5.96 -3.06 18.03
N PHE A 137 -5.58 -3.48 19.25
CA PHE A 137 -4.27 -3.15 19.82
C PHE A 137 -3.11 -3.55 18.89
N LEU A 138 -3.23 -4.72 18.24
CA LEU A 138 -2.19 -5.24 17.34
C LEU A 138 -2.06 -4.45 16.04
N LEU A 139 -3.06 -3.65 15.64
CA LEU A 139 -2.99 -2.85 14.41
C LEU A 139 -1.79 -1.87 14.38
N SER A 140 -1.24 -1.54 15.53
CA SER A 140 -0.01 -0.73 15.64
C SER A 140 1.28 -1.54 15.50
N CYS A 141 1.20 -2.87 15.57
CA CYS A 141 2.37 -3.76 15.66
C CYS A 141 2.85 -4.27 14.29
N ASN A 142 2.02 -4.21 13.25
CA ASN A 142 2.32 -4.74 11.91
C ASN A 142 3.35 -3.90 11.11
N SER A 143 3.86 -2.81 11.70
CA SER A 143 4.80 -1.92 11.02
C SER A 143 6.15 -2.57 10.73
N CYS A 144 6.60 -3.48 11.60
CA CYS A 144 7.97 -4.02 11.59
C CYS A 144 8.04 -5.53 11.40
N HIS A 145 7.00 -6.29 11.75
CA HIS A 145 6.97 -7.75 11.67
C HIS A 145 5.55 -8.31 11.69
N SER A 146 5.39 -9.60 11.36
CA SER A 146 4.09 -10.29 11.38
C SER A 146 3.58 -10.56 12.80
N TYR A 147 2.27 -10.78 12.92
CA TYR A 147 1.63 -11.19 14.18
C TYR A 147 2.04 -12.59 14.62
N GLN A 148 2.42 -13.47 13.69
CA GLN A 148 2.97 -14.78 14.02
C GLN A 148 4.11 -14.69 15.03
N ARG A 149 4.99 -13.69 14.90
CA ARG A 149 6.09 -13.45 15.84
C ARG A 149 5.61 -13.12 17.25
N ILE A 150 4.50 -12.38 17.36
CA ILE A 150 3.93 -11.98 18.65
C ILE A 150 3.28 -13.18 19.34
N VAL A 151 2.40 -13.89 18.63
CA VAL A 151 1.63 -15.01 19.20
C VAL A 151 2.46 -16.26 19.43
N ASN A 152 3.61 -16.40 18.78
CA ASN A 152 4.58 -17.48 19.03
C ASN A 152 5.68 -17.08 20.02
N SER A 153 5.59 -15.92 20.68
CA SER A 153 6.52 -15.57 21.76
C SER A 153 6.24 -16.42 22.99
N GLN A 154 7.18 -16.42 23.96
CA GLN A 154 7.02 -17.14 25.23
C GLN A 154 6.70 -16.18 26.39
N HIS A 155 6.40 -14.92 26.07
CA HIS A 155 6.23 -13.86 27.06
C HIS A 155 4.98 -14.05 27.93
N ASP A 156 5.12 -13.78 29.24
CA ASP A 156 4.01 -13.52 30.14
C ASP A 156 3.55 -12.06 30.06
N ALA A 157 2.61 -11.66 30.92
CA ALA A 157 2.05 -10.31 30.88
C ALA A 157 3.08 -9.23 31.26
N ASP A 158 3.92 -9.48 32.26
CA ASP A 158 4.94 -8.53 32.68
C ASP A 158 6.05 -8.40 31.63
N GLU A 159 6.44 -9.50 31.02
CA GLU A 159 7.38 -9.50 29.89
C GLU A 159 6.81 -8.78 28.68
N PHE A 160 5.51 -8.93 28.36
CA PHE A 160 4.86 -8.15 27.29
C PHE A 160 4.88 -6.65 27.59
N MET A 161 4.70 -6.22 28.84
CA MET A 161 4.84 -4.80 29.20
C MET A 161 6.25 -4.28 28.90
N GLN A 162 7.31 -5.06 29.20
CA GLN A 162 8.69 -4.73 28.83
C GLN A 162 8.89 -4.70 27.31
N VAL A 163 8.26 -5.64 26.58
CA VAL A 163 8.27 -5.63 25.11
C VAL A 163 7.61 -4.36 24.57
N PHE A 164 6.48 -3.93 25.13
CA PHE A 164 5.81 -2.71 24.68
C PHE A 164 6.68 -1.47 24.92
N ASP A 165 7.31 -1.33 26.07
CA ASP A 165 8.23 -0.21 26.30
C ASP A 165 9.41 -0.23 25.32
N ARG A 166 10.02 -1.39 25.11
CA ARG A 166 11.09 -1.56 24.14
C ARG A 166 10.64 -1.22 22.72
N MET A 167 9.45 -1.70 22.28
CA MET A 167 8.92 -1.43 20.93
C MET A 167 8.56 0.05 20.75
N ALA A 168 8.07 0.72 21.79
CA ALA A 168 7.81 2.15 21.76
C ALA A 168 9.07 2.98 21.49
N GLY A 169 10.24 2.49 21.84
CA GLY A 169 11.54 3.11 21.61
C GLY A 169 12.11 2.92 20.20
N TYR A 170 11.43 2.24 19.29
CA TYR A 170 11.92 2.05 17.91
C TYR A 170 11.21 2.93 16.90
N TYR A 171 11.96 3.36 15.89
CA TYR A 171 11.45 4.05 14.71
C TYR A 171 10.48 3.14 13.92
N PRO A 172 9.37 3.67 13.35
CA PRO A 172 8.42 2.85 12.57
C PRO A 172 8.99 2.17 11.32
N GLY A 173 10.08 2.71 10.76
CA GLY A 173 10.83 2.11 9.66
C GLY A 173 11.96 1.18 10.12
N SER A 174 11.89 0.66 11.34
CA SER A 174 12.81 -0.37 11.81
C SER A 174 12.41 -1.74 11.29
N MET A 175 13.40 -2.55 10.97
CA MET A 175 13.26 -3.98 10.73
C MET A 175 14.01 -4.77 11.82
N PRO A 176 13.66 -6.03 12.08
CA PRO A 176 14.42 -6.87 13.01
C PRO A 176 15.91 -6.99 12.67
N THR A 177 16.25 -6.90 11.38
CA THR A 177 17.62 -6.95 10.85
C THR A 177 18.30 -5.59 10.77
N GLN A 178 17.53 -4.49 10.84
CA GLN A 178 18.01 -3.11 10.78
C GLN A 178 17.23 -2.23 11.75
N PRO A 179 17.40 -2.42 13.08
CA PRO A 179 16.68 -1.64 14.06
C PRO A 179 17.23 -0.21 14.17
N GLN A 180 16.33 0.77 14.25
CA GLN A 180 16.66 2.17 14.50
C GLN A 180 15.94 2.63 15.78
N ARG A 181 16.66 3.18 16.73
CA ARG A 181 16.08 3.68 17.99
C ARG A 181 15.72 5.16 17.90
N LEU A 182 14.63 5.51 18.56
CA LEU A 182 14.27 6.90 18.80
C LEU A 182 15.24 7.54 19.80
N VAL A 183 15.41 8.84 19.69
CA VAL A 183 16.37 9.62 20.49
C VAL A 183 15.67 10.29 21.68
N GLY A 184 16.40 10.51 22.74
CA GLY A 184 15.93 11.26 23.91
C GLY A 184 14.67 10.64 24.55
N THR A 185 13.67 11.48 24.78
CA THR A 185 12.37 11.10 25.39
C THR A 185 11.34 10.64 24.36
N ALA A 186 11.67 10.63 23.06
CA ALA A 186 10.75 10.24 22.01
C ALA A 186 10.29 8.79 22.18
N ARG A 187 8.98 8.56 22.12
CA ARG A 187 8.34 7.24 22.19
C ARG A 187 7.18 7.17 21.20
N ARG A 188 7.02 6.01 20.59
CA ARG A 188 5.83 5.72 19.78
C ARG A 188 4.62 5.50 20.68
N ASN A 189 3.48 5.92 20.20
CA ASN A 189 2.22 5.56 20.80
C ASN A 189 1.80 4.16 20.31
N LEU A 190 1.93 3.13 21.15
CA LEU A 190 1.46 1.79 20.86
C LEU A 190 0.00 1.65 21.31
N GLY A 191 -0.75 0.79 20.62
CA GLY A 191 -2.19 0.63 20.89
C GLY A 191 -3.05 1.78 20.35
N GLY A 192 -2.60 2.42 19.29
CA GLY A 192 -3.06 3.69 18.70
C GLY A 192 -4.55 3.89 18.38
N GLY A 193 -5.44 2.94 18.69
CA GLY A 193 -6.89 3.17 18.65
C GLY A 193 -7.47 3.63 19.98
N ALA A 194 -6.95 3.09 21.07
CA ALA A 194 -7.47 3.37 22.43
C ALA A 194 -6.63 4.41 23.19
N GLY A 195 -5.35 4.60 22.86
CA GLY A 195 -4.43 5.39 23.66
C GLY A 195 -4.42 6.90 23.40
N ASN A 196 -4.81 7.35 22.20
CA ASN A 196 -4.82 8.78 21.89
C ASN A 196 -6.08 9.51 22.39
N GLU A 197 -7.14 8.78 22.68
CA GLU A 197 -8.38 9.34 23.24
C GLU A 197 -8.36 9.39 24.77
N MET A 198 -7.52 8.59 25.40
CA MET A 198 -7.40 8.55 26.84
C MET A 198 -6.37 9.60 27.29
N GLY A 199 -6.85 10.78 27.57
CA GLY A 199 -6.06 11.92 28.06
C GLY A 199 -5.45 11.76 29.46
N ALA A 200 -5.47 10.55 30.04
CA ALA A 200 -4.87 10.26 31.33
C ALA A 200 -3.83 9.14 31.18
N SER A 201 -2.65 9.33 31.77
CA SER A 201 -1.58 8.34 31.84
C SER A 201 -2.06 6.97 32.36
N ASP A 202 -2.97 6.98 33.33
CA ASP A 202 -3.47 5.79 34.01
C ASP A 202 -4.39 4.93 33.12
N ALA A 203 -5.27 5.56 32.36
CA ALA A 203 -6.16 4.84 31.44
C ALA A 203 -5.36 4.16 30.31
N ARG A 204 -4.30 4.80 29.82
CA ARG A 204 -3.40 4.21 28.83
C ARG A 204 -2.59 3.05 29.42
N ALA A 205 -2.06 3.21 30.63
CA ALA A 205 -1.34 2.15 31.33
C ALA A 205 -2.26 0.93 31.57
N GLY A 206 -3.53 1.16 31.94
CA GLY A 206 -4.54 0.11 32.08
C GLY A 206 -4.82 -0.63 30.77
N ALA A 207 -4.96 0.08 29.65
CA ALA A 207 -5.17 -0.52 28.34
C ALA A 207 -3.96 -1.37 27.89
N MET A 208 -2.74 -0.89 28.12
CA MET A 208 -1.52 -1.66 27.82
C MET A 208 -1.42 -2.91 28.70
N LYS A 209 -1.74 -2.82 29.99
CA LYS A 209 -1.78 -3.98 30.88
C LYS A 209 -2.79 -5.01 30.42
N SER A 210 -4.02 -4.60 30.11
CA SER A 210 -5.06 -5.49 29.59
C SER A 210 -4.65 -6.15 28.27
N ALA A 211 -3.96 -5.43 27.39
CA ALA A 211 -3.41 -5.99 26.15
C ALA A 211 -2.30 -7.01 26.43
N ALA A 212 -1.42 -6.76 27.40
CA ALA A 212 -0.36 -7.68 27.81
C ALA A 212 -0.93 -8.98 28.40
N GLU A 213 -1.92 -8.88 29.29
CA GLU A 213 -2.63 -10.01 29.87
C GLU A 213 -3.33 -10.84 28.80
N TRP A 214 -4.01 -10.17 27.84
CA TRP A 214 -4.65 -10.85 26.73
C TRP A 214 -3.63 -11.57 25.84
N LEU A 215 -2.53 -10.94 25.42
CA LEU A 215 -1.48 -11.56 24.60
C LEU A 215 -0.83 -12.75 25.31
N ALA A 216 -0.58 -12.65 26.60
CA ALA A 216 -0.07 -13.77 27.40
C ALA A 216 -1.06 -14.94 27.45
N SER A 217 -2.37 -14.65 27.47
CA SER A 217 -3.42 -15.67 27.50
C SER A 217 -3.57 -16.44 26.19
N ILE A 218 -3.28 -15.79 25.05
CA ILE A 218 -3.41 -16.39 23.70
C ILE A 218 -2.08 -16.89 23.11
N ASN A 219 -0.99 -16.82 23.84
CA ASN A 219 0.35 -17.17 23.33
C ASN A 219 0.47 -18.67 23.04
N LEU A 220 0.80 -19.03 21.78
CA LEU A 220 0.86 -20.41 21.30
C LEU A 220 2.05 -21.23 21.83
N SER A 221 3.11 -20.57 22.29
CA SER A 221 4.31 -21.24 22.79
C SER A 221 4.21 -21.68 24.25
N LYS A 222 3.11 -21.38 24.95
CA LYS A 222 2.94 -21.69 26.37
C LYS A 222 2.32 -23.06 26.68
N GLY A 223 2.17 -23.92 25.71
CA GLY A 223 1.73 -25.28 25.90
C GLY A 223 1.18 -25.92 24.63
N PRO A 224 1.32 -27.23 24.46
CA PRO A 224 0.85 -27.95 23.27
C PRO A 224 -0.70 -27.93 23.15
N GLU A 225 -1.42 -27.66 24.25
CA GLU A 225 -2.87 -27.52 24.26
C GLU A 225 -3.35 -26.20 23.67
N ARG A 226 -2.47 -25.21 23.51
CA ARG A 226 -2.81 -23.91 22.94
C ARG A 226 -2.72 -23.97 21.42
N SER A 227 -3.84 -23.97 20.77
CA SER A 227 -3.95 -23.93 19.31
C SER A 227 -5.05 -22.97 18.88
N TYR A 228 -4.92 -22.42 17.69
CA TYR A 228 -5.96 -21.63 17.07
C TYR A 228 -6.70 -22.47 16.03
N SER A 229 -8.02 -22.27 15.94
CA SER A 229 -8.76 -22.66 14.74
C SER A 229 -8.42 -21.62 13.66
N TYR A 230 -7.45 -21.91 12.80
CA TYR A 230 -7.04 -21.00 11.74
C TYR A 230 -8.16 -20.73 10.75
N LYS A 231 -8.33 -19.45 10.40
CA LYS A 231 -9.35 -18.94 9.50
C LYS A 231 -8.69 -18.32 8.26
N PRO A 232 -8.22 -19.13 7.31
CA PRO A 232 -7.64 -18.61 6.08
C PRO A 232 -8.70 -17.89 5.25
N LEU A 233 -8.29 -16.83 4.57
CA LEU A 233 -9.13 -16.15 3.60
C LEU A 233 -9.31 -17.03 2.35
N PRO A 234 -10.48 -16.96 1.70
CA PRO A 234 -10.71 -17.69 0.46
C PRO A 234 -9.77 -17.22 -0.64
N ARG A 235 -9.40 -18.13 -1.56
CA ARG A 235 -8.68 -17.78 -2.78
C ARG A 235 -9.54 -16.84 -3.64
N PRO A 236 -8.92 -15.98 -4.48
CA PRO A 236 -9.66 -15.17 -5.44
C PRO A 236 -10.42 -16.05 -6.44
N THR A 237 -11.57 -15.57 -6.89
CA THR A 237 -12.41 -16.24 -7.89
C THR A 237 -12.92 -15.26 -8.94
N GLY A 238 -13.36 -15.75 -10.10
CA GLY A 238 -13.97 -14.95 -11.16
C GLY A 238 -13.06 -13.83 -11.66
N LYS A 239 -13.53 -12.57 -11.63
CA LYS A 239 -12.76 -11.41 -12.09
C LYS A 239 -11.43 -11.23 -11.35
N ALA A 240 -11.38 -11.58 -10.07
CA ALA A 240 -10.18 -11.45 -9.26
C ALA A 240 -9.02 -12.37 -9.69
N THR A 241 -9.28 -13.39 -10.53
CA THR A 241 -8.24 -14.23 -11.13
C THR A 241 -7.68 -13.66 -12.44
N ARG A 242 -8.34 -12.66 -13.03
CA ARG A 242 -7.97 -12.08 -14.32
C ARG A 242 -6.96 -10.95 -14.14
N MET A 243 -5.73 -11.32 -13.86
CA MET A 243 -4.64 -10.38 -13.59
C MET A 243 -3.29 -10.89 -14.07
N ILE A 244 -2.38 -9.96 -14.30
CA ILE A 244 -0.93 -10.21 -14.37
C ILE A 244 -0.28 -9.36 -13.30
N VAL A 245 0.57 -9.99 -12.49
CA VAL A 245 1.40 -9.29 -11.50
C VAL A 245 2.84 -9.41 -11.92
N THR A 246 3.54 -8.27 -11.96
CA THR A 246 4.99 -8.20 -12.15
C THR A 246 5.61 -7.72 -10.85
N GLU A 247 6.55 -8.46 -10.31
CA GLU A 247 7.29 -8.10 -9.11
C GLU A 247 8.77 -7.88 -9.45
N TYR A 248 9.34 -6.79 -8.94
CA TYR A 248 10.71 -6.35 -9.18
C TYR A 248 11.48 -6.39 -7.86
N ASP A 249 12.46 -7.27 -7.74
CA ASP A 249 13.36 -7.29 -6.58
C ASP A 249 14.21 -6.03 -6.54
N LEU A 250 14.27 -5.38 -5.41
CA LEU A 250 15.15 -4.23 -5.18
C LEU A 250 16.56 -4.68 -4.76
N PRO A 251 17.59 -3.87 -5.03
CA PRO A 251 18.99 -4.31 -4.91
C PRO A 251 19.44 -4.62 -3.48
N ARG A 252 18.84 -4.00 -2.48
CA ARG A 252 19.16 -4.23 -1.06
C ARG A 252 17.95 -4.82 -0.34
N LYS A 253 18.12 -5.91 0.39
CA LYS A 253 17.04 -6.56 1.17
C LYS A 253 16.53 -5.71 2.35
N THR A 254 17.23 -4.63 2.67
CA THR A 254 16.87 -3.67 3.71
C THR A 254 16.05 -2.49 3.18
N ILE A 255 15.82 -2.40 1.86
CA ILE A 255 14.95 -1.37 1.29
C ILE A 255 13.50 -1.63 1.74
N MET A 256 12.86 -0.58 2.22
CA MET A 256 11.46 -0.56 2.63
C MET A 256 10.69 0.39 1.72
N PRO A 257 10.26 -0.03 0.50
CA PRO A 257 9.60 0.86 -0.44
C PRO A 257 8.21 1.25 0.11
N HIS A 258 8.13 2.45 0.70
CA HIS A 258 6.92 2.93 1.35
C HIS A 258 5.94 3.56 0.34
N ASP A 259 6.45 4.41 -0.52
CA ASP A 259 5.69 5.06 -1.58
C ASP A 259 6.26 4.64 -2.93
N VAL A 260 5.38 4.49 -3.92
CA VAL A 260 5.73 4.22 -5.30
C VAL A 260 4.91 5.12 -6.20
N ILE A 261 5.54 5.77 -7.17
CA ILE A 261 4.88 6.53 -8.25
C ILE A 261 5.47 6.15 -9.60
N VAL A 262 4.71 6.36 -10.66
CA VAL A 262 5.21 6.29 -12.05
C VAL A 262 5.17 7.69 -12.59
N ASP A 263 6.30 8.18 -13.09
CA ASP A 263 6.40 9.51 -13.65
C ASP A 263 5.94 9.57 -15.13
N SER A 264 5.92 10.77 -15.68
CA SER A 264 5.51 11.00 -17.08
C SER A 264 6.39 10.29 -18.13
N ASP A 265 7.62 9.91 -17.76
CA ASP A 265 8.53 9.16 -18.62
C ASP A 265 8.37 7.63 -18.48
N GLY A 266 7.44 7.19 -17.65
CA GLY A 266 7.18 5.79 -17.32
C GLY A 266 8.21 5.15 -16.41
N MET A 267 9.08 5.95 -15.76
CA MET A 267 10.00 5.48 -14.74
C MET A 267 9.28 5.33 -13.40
N VAL A 268 9.65 4.31 -12.64
CA VAL A 268 9.09 4.05 -11.33
C VAL A 268 10.01 4.63 -10.25
N TRP A 269 9.43 5.43 -9.37
CA TRP A 269 10.16 6.03 -8.25
C TRP A 269 9.65 5.46 -6.94
N TYR A 270 10.52 5.31 -5.95
CA TYR A 270 10.15 4.86 -4.62
C TYR A 270 10.89 5.62 -3.50
N SER A 271 10.23 5.75 -2.36
CA SER A 271 10.83 6.22 -1.11
C SER A 271 11.32 5.05 -0.27
N ASP A 272 12.47 5.17 0.41
CA ASP A 272 12.96 4.15 1.34
C ASP A 272 12.62 4.52 2.78
N PHE A 273 11.69 3.81 3.39
CA PHE A 273 11.23 4.07 4.75
C PHE A 273 12.27 3.73 5.83
N GLY A 274 13.29 2.95 5.49
CA GLY A 274 14.40 2.57 6.37
C GLY A 274 15.70 3.34 6.15
N ALA A 275 15.78 4.21 5.10
CA ALA A 275 17.01 4.91 4.75
C ALA A 275 16.72 6.27 4.06
N LEU A 276 17.78 7.07 3.87
CA LEU A 276 17.69 8.36 3.17
C LEU A 276 18.07 8.19 1.69
N PHE A 277 17.18 7.58 0.93
CA PHE A 277 17.30 7.44 -0.51
C PHE A 277 15.97 7.72 -1.22
N ILE A 278 16.06 8.24 -2.42
CA ILE A 278 15.02 8.19 -3.44
C ILE A 278 15.51 7.20 -4.48
N GLY A 279 14.73 6.14 -4.76
CA GLY A 279 15.05 5.16 -5.78
C GLY A 279 14.30 5.42 -7.07
N LYS A 280 14.97 5.15 -8.21
CA LYS A 280 14.40 5.15 -9.57
C LYS A 280 14.60 3.79 -10.19
N MET A 281 13.56 3.19 -10.74
CA MET A 281 13.60 1.91 -11.43
C MET A 281 13.07 2.03 -12.86
N ASP A 282 13.78 1.45 -13.80
CA ASP A 282 13.27 1.22 -15.16
C ASP A 282 12.39 -0.04 -15.16
N PRO A 283 11.08 0.05 -15.40
CA PRO A 283 10.18 -1.11 -15.34
C PRO A 283 10.37 -2.10 -16.50
N LYS A 284 11.12 -1.76 -17.52
CA LYS A 284 11.44 -2.68 -18.64
C LYS A 284 12.57 -3.63 -18.27
N THR A 285 13.55 -3.14 -17.51
CA THR A 285 14.78 -3.87 -17.22
C THR A 285 14.92 -4.25 -15.75
N GLY A 286 14.14 -3.65 -14.85
CA GLY A 286 14.29 -3.77 -13.39
C GLY A 286 15.53 -3.06 -12.84
N LYS A 287 16.27 -2.31 -13.67
CA LYS A 287 17.47 -1.59 -13.22
C LYS A 287 17.11 -0.45 -12.29
N VAL A 288 17.77 -0.40 -11.14
CA VAL A 288 17.57 0.61 -10.09
C VAL A 288 18.74 1.57 -10.04
N THR A 289 18.43 2.85 -9.81
CA THR A 289 19.38 3.91 -9.44
C THR A 289 18.89 4.54 -8.14
N GLU A 290 19.77 4.70 -7.15
CA GLU A 290 19.45 5.31 -5.88
C GLU A 290 20.13 6.67 -5.75
N TYR A 291 19.37 7.68 -5.30
CA TYR A 291 19.84 9.04 -5.04
C TYR A 291 19.90 9.26 -3.53
N PRO A 292 21.11 9.40 -2.95
CA PRO A 292 21.25 9.63 -1.51
C PRO A 292 20.76 11.02 -1.13
N ILE A 293 20.09 11.11 0.01
CA ILE A 293 19.62 12.37 0.60
C ILE A 293 20.54 12.74 1.75
N PRO A 294 21.09 13.97 1.78
CA PRO A 294 21.92 14.44 2.89
C PRO A 294 21.16 14.41 4.22
N LYS A 295 21.79 13.91 5.28
CA LYS A 295 21.25 14.02 6.63
C LYS A 295 21.18 15.47 7.07
N ILE A 296 20.15 15.83 7.83
CA ILE A 296 19.98 17.16 8.43
C ILE A 296 19.97 17.12 9.96
N LYS A 297 19.80 15.94 10.57
CA LYS A 297 19.92 15.70 12.03
C LYS A 297 20.78 14.48 12.30
N GLU A 298 22.01 14.70 12.77
CA GLU A 298 22.88 13.58 13.14
C GLU A 298 22.39 12.84 14.39
N GLY A 299 22.58 11.51 14.42
CA GLY A 299 22.15 10.65 15.51
C GLY A 299 20.67 10.30 15.54
N PHE A 300 19.85 10.89 14.67
CA PHE A 300 18.42 10.59 14.59
C PHE A 300 18.13 9.49 13.55
N PRO A 301 17.04 8.74 13.72
CA PRO A 301 16.59 7.76 12.73
C PRO A 301 16.45 8.36 11.33
N VAL A 302 16.65 7.50 10.33
CA VAL A 302 16.60 7.89 8.93
C VAL A 302 15.50 7.12 8.20
N GLY A 303 14.85 7.78 7.25
CA GLY A 303 13.82 7.21 6.41
C GLY A 303 13.03 8.28 5.68
N THR A 304 12.42 7.89 4.56
CA THR A 304 11.63 8.79 3.71
C THR A 304 10.23 8.25 3.46
N LEU A 305 9.30 9.16 3.21
CA LEU A 305 7.93 8.87 2.79
C LEU A 305 7.31 10.09 2.08
N ASP A 306 6.05 9.98 1.67
CA ASP A 306 5.34 11.04 0.93
C ASP A 306 6.00 11.40 -0.39
N LEU A 307 6.33 10.38 -1.17
CA LEU A 307 6.91 10.55 -2.50
C LEU A 307 5.87 11.15 -3.45
N GLU A 308 6.15 12.33 -3.99
CA GLU A 308 5.29 13.00 -4.97
C GLU A 308 6.11 13.70 -6.05
N GLU A 309 5.54 13.85 -7.25
CA GLU A 309 6.12 14.64 -8.33
C GLU A 309 5.43 16.00 -8.38
N ASP A 310 6.19 17.08 -8.52
CA ASP A 310 5.63 18.41 -8.76
C ASP A 310 5.43 18.69 -10.25
N GLY A 311 4.70 19.74 -10.59
CA GLY A 311 4.43 20.11 -11.98
C GLY A 311 5.64 20.56 -12.80
N GLN A 312 6.81 20.64 -12.18
CA GLN A 312 8.09 20.92 -12.84
C GLN A 312 8.91 19.64 -13.08
N GLY A 313 8.37 18.49 -12.64
CA GLY A 313 9.01 17.19 -12.75
C GLY A 313 10.08 16.93 -11.70
N ASN A 314 10.06 17.61 -10.56
CA ASN A 314 10.91 17.26 -9.43
C ASN A 314 10.20 16.22 -8.53
N VAL A 315 10.99 15.38 -7.88
CA VAL A 315 10.49 14.39 -6.93
C VAL A 315 10.74 14.87 -5.50
N TRP A 316 9.67 14.88 -4.70
CA TRP A 316 9.70 15.31 -3.30
C TRP A 316 9.52 14.13 -2.36
N VAL A 317 10.16 14.20 -1.18
CA VAL A 317 9.94 13.27 -0.06
C VAL A 317 9.98 13.99 1.26
N ALA A 318 9.23 13.52 2.23
CA ALA A 318 9.38 13.90 3.62
C ALA A 318 10.47 13.07 4.29
N MET A 319 11.26 13.72 5.12
CA MET A 319 12.39 13.12 5.84
C MET A 319 12.00 12.89 7.30
N MET A 320 11.37 11.76 7.58
CA MET A 320 10.84 11.31 8.90
C MET A 320 11.45 12.07 10.12
N TYR A 321 12.10 11.41 11.03
CA TYR A 321 12.71 12.01 12.23
C TYR A 321 13.89 12.98 11.96
N GLN A 322 14.25 13.15 10.70
CA GLN A 322 15.17 14.22 10.28
C GLN A 322 14.51 15.61 10.34
N GLY A 323 13.16 15.66 10.41
CA GLY A 323 12.41 16.90 10.57
C GLY A 323 12.55 17.86 9.39
N GLY A 324 12.39 17.36 8.17
CA GLY A 324 12.50 18.18 6.97
C GLY A 324 11.91 17.52 5.73
N VAL A 325 12.12 18.17 4.60
CA VAL A 325 11.72 17.72 3.27
C VAL A 325 12.91 17.74 2.32
N ALA A 326 12.89 16.88 1.32
CA ALA A 326 13.88 16.85 0.26
C ALA A 326 13.22 16.92 -1.12
N LYS A 327 13.89 17.54 -2.07
CA LYS A 327 13.53 17.63 -3.48
C LYS A 327 14.67 17.14 -4.33
N LEU A 328 14.40 16.20 -5.21
CA LEU A 328 15.31 15.73 -6.26
C LEU A 328 14.92 16.38 -7.59
N ASP A 329 15.85 17.08 -8.20
CA ASP A 329 15.75 17.49 -9.59
C ASP A 329 16.08 16.28 -10.49
N LYS A 330 15.08 15.75 -11.21
CA LYS A 330 15.24 14.58 -12.07
C LYS A 330 16.22 14.77 -13.21
N LYS A 331 16.43 16.00 -13.66
CA LYS A 331 17.31 16.31 -14.81
C LYS A 331 18.78 16.30 -14.40
N THR A 332 19.07 16.84 -13.22
CA THR A 332 20.46 16.99 -12.75
C THR A 332 20.88 15.94 -11.73
N GLY A 333 19.92 15.22 -11.13
CA GLY A 333 20.17 14.30 -10.01
C GLY A 333 20.51 14.99 -8.70
N LYS A 334 20.41 16.32 -8.61
CA LYS A 334 20.72 17.08 -7.40
C LYS A 334 19.59 16.98 -6.38
N VAL A 335 19.94 16.70 -5.14
CA VAL A 335 19.03 16.71 -4.00
C VAL A 335 19.23 17.97 -3.18
N GLN A 336 18.15 18.68 -2.92
CA GLN A 336 18.09 19.83 -2.01
C GLN A 336 17.23 19.48 -0.81
N THR A 337 17.62 19.93 0.39
CA THR A 337 16.90 19.68 1.65
C THR A 337 16.57 20.99 2.35
N TRP A 338 15.43 20.99 3.06
CA TRP A 338 15.02 22.07 3.95
C TRP A 338 14.65 21.49 5.30
N SER A 339 15.32 21.96 6.34
CA SER A 339 15.00 21.63 7.72
C SER A 339 13.85 22.49 8.22
N VAL A 340 12.91 21.90 8.95
CA VAL A 340 11.98 22.66 9.79
C VAL A 340 12.78 23.48 10.80
N PRO A 341 12.42 24.74 11.11
CA PRO A 341 13.09 25.56 12.11
C PRO A 341 13.25 24.85 13.46
N LYS A 342 14.42 24.98 14.10
CA LYS A 342 14.76 24.23 15.32
C LYS A 342 13.78 24.48 16.46
N GLU A 343 13.27 25.69 16.61
CA GLU A 343 12.30 26.10 17.64
C GLU A 343 10.93 25.41 17.48
N TRP A 344 10.64 24.84 16.31
CA TRP A 344 9.44 24.07 16.05
C TRP A 344 9.65 22.57 16.13
N GLN A 345 10.86 22.11 16.45
CA GLN A 345 11.21 20.71 16.57
C GLN A 345 11.34 20.27 18.02
N THR A 346 11.16 18.96 18.22
CA THR A 346 11.53 18.20 19.43
C THR A 346 12.25 16.92 19.02
N ASP A 347 12.68 16.10 19.98
CA ASP A 347 13.21 14.77 19.69
C ASP A 347 12.17 13.84 19.07
N ALA A 348 10.88 14.11 19.33
CA ALA A 348 9.75 13.35 18.82
C ALA A 348 9.22 13.87 17.47
N THR A 349 9.76 14.97 16.92
CA THR A 349 9.41 15.47 15.58
C THR A 349 9.75 14.41 14.55
N GLN A 350 8.73 13.72 14.11
CA GLN A 350 8.94 12.57 13.22
C GLN A 350 8.33 12.85 11.88
N GLN A 351 7.38 12.85 11.45
CA GLN A 351 6.83 12.85 10.09
C GLN A 351 6.56 14.27 9.62
N SER A 352 7.36 14.73 8.75
CA SER A 352 7.04 15.92 7.99
C SER A 352 6.46 15.49 6.65
N PHE A 353 5.15 15.53 6.52
CA PHE A 353 4.46 15.18 5.29
C PHE A 353 4.42 16.40 4.38
N ALA A 354 4.83 16.24 3.14
CA ALA A 354 4.79 17.25 2.11
C ALA A 354 3.64 16.98 1.13
N SER A 355 3.00 18.03 0.69
CA SER A 355 2.08 18.01 -0.44
C SER A 355 2.57 18.99 -1.49
N PRO A 356 3.38 18.57 -2.47
CA PRO A 356 3.99 19.46 -3.45
C PRO A 356 2.99 20.02 -4.48
N THR A 357 1.74 19.55 -4.48
CA THR A 357 0.69 20.10 -5.36
C THR A 357 0.56 21.61 -5.21
N SER A 358 0.71 22.15 -4.00
CA SER A 358 0.63 23.60 -3.76
C SER A 358 1.77 24.40 -4.39
N VAL A 359 2.90 23.77 -4.71
CA VAL A 359 4.01 24.43 -5.44
C VAL A 359 3.55 24.92 -6.82
N ASN A 360 2.63 24.20 -7.43
CA ASN A 360 2.08 24.58 -8.73
C ASN A 360 1.11 25.76 -8.65
N VAL A 361 0.58 26.04 -7.45
CA VAL A 361 -0.37 27.13 -7.22
C VAL A 361 0.35 28.43 -6.82
N ASP A 362 1.23 28.37 -5.83
CA ASP A 362 1.84 29.56 -5.22
C ASP A 362 3.34 29.43 -4.88
N GLY A 363 3.99 28.36 -5.30
CA GLY A 363 5.42 28.10 -5.03
C GLY A 363 5.74 27.69 -3.61
N LYS A 364 4.74 27.33 -2.79
CA LYS A 364 4.90 26.89 -1.41
C LYS A 364 4.45 25.46 -1.22
N VAL A 365 5.12 24.73 -0.35
CA VAL A 365 4.84 23.33 -0.01
C VAL A 365 4.24 23.25 1.38
N TRP A 366 3.11 22.56 1.52
CA TRP A 366 2.54 22.25 2.82
C TRP A 366 3.32 21.15 3.50
N VAL A 367 3.65 21.35 4.77
CA VAL A 367 4.40 20.40 5.59
C VAL A 367 3.71 20.28 6.95
N LYS A 368 3.65 19.07 7.44
CA LYS A 368 3.11 18.75 8.75
C LYS A 368 4.23 18.38 9.72
N ASN A 369 4.13 18.85 10.96
CA ASN A 369 4.92 18.39 12.08
C ASN A 369 4.04 17.55 13.01
N SER A 370 4.25 16.23 13.04
CA SER A 370 3.37 15.30 13.75
C SER A 370 3.39 15.44 15.27
N ASP A 371 4.55 15.75 15.85
CA ASP A 371 4.73 15.83 17.28
C ASP A 371 3.90 16.96 17.91
N LYS A 372 3.96 18.12 17.29
CA LYS A 372 3.22 19.31 17.76
C LYS A 372 1.87 19.49 17.06
N ALA A 373 1.45 18.54 16.21
CA ALA A 373 0.27 18.65 15.35
C ALA A 373 0.21 19.96 14.54
N GLN A 374 1.36 20.53 14.20
CA GLN A 374 1.45 21.81 13.50
C GLN A 374 1.39 21.63 12.00
N ILE A 375 0.76 22.59 11.34
CA ILE A 375 0.76 22.75 9.88
C ILE A 375 1.67 23.92 9.53
N MET A 376 2.53 23.71 8.56
CA MET A 376 3.54 24.68 8.12
C MET A 376 3.56 24.77 6.60
N ARG A 377 4.13 25.83 6.09
CA ARG A 377 4.41 26.01 4.66
C ARG A 377 5.86 26.42 4.46
N LEU A 378 6.49 25.82 3.45
CA LEU A 378 7.81 26.19 2.97
C LEU A 378 7.68 26.96 1.66
N ASP A 379 8.16 28.18 1.59
CA ASP A 379 8.37 28.91 0.34
C ASP A 379 9.65 28.35 -0.31
N VAL A 380 9.51 27.67 -1.44
CA VAL A 380 10.62 26.95 -2.09
C VAL A 380 11.66 27.92 -2.67
N LYS A 381 11.23 29.11 -3.08
CA LYS A 381 12.10 30.11 -3.68
C LYS A 381 12.99 30.81 -2.64
N THR A 382 12.41 31.17 -1.51
CA THR A 382 13.12 31.93 -0.44
C THR A 382 13.68 31.02 0.65
N GLY A 383 13.20 29.79 0.79
CA GLY A 383 13.52 28.90 1.89
C GLY A 383 12.86 29.29 3.22
N GLN A 384 11.97 30.28 3.21
CA GLN A 384 11.28 30.74 4.42
C GLN A 384 10.13 29.82 4.80
N TRP A 385 9.94 29.65 6.11
CA TRP A 385 8.88 28.85 6.69
C TRP A 385 7.80 29.73 7.32
N GLU A 386 6.55 29.34 7.15
CA GLU A 386 5.38 29.92 7.81
C GLU A 386 4.73 28.84 8.69
N ASN A 387 4.44 29.14 9.95
CA ASN A 387 3.74 28.24 10.87
C ASN A 387 2.29 28.68 11.01
N PHE A 388 1.37 27.78 10.65
CA PHE A 388 -0.09 27.96 10.81
C PHE A 388 -0.57 27.53 12.21
N GLY A 389 0.27 26.87 13.01
CA GLY A 389 -0.09 26.35 14.33
C GLY A 389 -0.79 25.00 14.27
N SER A 390 -1.41 24.66 15.39
CA SER A 390 -2.21 23.43 15.57
C SER A 390 -3.70 23.75 15.46
N PHE A 391 -4.48 22.77 15.03
CA PHE A 391 -5.91 22.91 14.84
C PHE A 391 -6.67 21.94 15.74
N THR A 392 -7.86 22.34 16.19
CA THR A 392 -8.75 21.52 17.02
C THR A 392 -10.10 21.33 16.36
N ASP A 393 -10.70 20.18 16.59
CA ASP A 393 -12.09 19.93 16.24
C ASP A 393 -12.99 20.93 17.00
N PRO A 394 -13.81 21.73 16.33
CA PRO A 394 -14.63 22.76 17.00
C PRO A 394 -15.66 22.19 17.97
N ASP A 395 -16.10 20.93 17.79
CA ASP A 395 -17.10 20.29 18.63
C ASP A 395 -16.47 19.65 19.87
N THR A 396 -15.43 18.82 19.66
CA THR A 396 -14.82 18.01 20.73
C THR A 396 -13.69 18.72 21.45
N LYS A 397 -13.17 19.83 20.90
CA LYS A 397 -11.98 20.57 21.40
C LYS A 397 -10.68 19.73 21.41
N ARG A 398 -10.68 18.57 20.75
CA ARG A 398 -9.49 17.72 20.62
C ARG A 398 -8.60 18.18 19.46
N PRO A 399 -7.28 18.08 19.59
CA PRO A 399 -6.39 18.36 18.48
C PRO A 399 -6.68 17.42 17.29
N ILE A 400 -6.67 17.98 16.07
CA ILE A 400 -6.73 17.21 14.84
C ILE A 400 -5.35 16.56 14.63
N GLY A 401 -5.29 15.27 14.86
CA GLY A 401 -4.07 14.46 14.71
C GLY A 401 -3.87 13.99 13.27
N SER A 402 -3.62 14.93 12.35
CA SER A 402 -3.47 14.59 10.93
C SER A 402 -2.40 13.54 10.71
N TYR A 403 -2.71 12.48 9.96
CA TYR A 403 -1.71 11.55 9.45
C TYR A 403 -1.29 11.96 8.03
N GLY A 404 -2.19 11.94 7.08
CA GLY A 404 -1.99 12.45 5.73
C GLY A 404 -2.47 13.88 5.58
N ILE A 405 -1.80 14.64 4.72
CA ILE A 405 -2.25 15.94 4.25
C ILE A 405 -2.23 15.96 2.72
N ASN A 406 -3.18 16.68 2.12
CA ASN A 406 -3.26 16.86 0.67
C ASN A 406 -3.73 18.29 0.37
N ALA A 407 -3.17 18.93 -0.63
CA ALA A 407 -3.66 20.21 -1.11
C ALA A 407 -4.48 20.02 -2.39
N ASP A 408 -5.56 20.80 -2.53
CA ASP A 408 -6.34 20.84 -3.76
C ASP A 408 -5.87 21.97 -4.71
N ARG A 409 -6.52 22.09 -5.87
CA ARG A 409 -6.17 23.10 -6.88
C ARG A 409 -6.51 24.53 -6.45
N ASP A 410 -7.36 24.70 -5.45
CA ASP A 410 -7.71 25.97 -4.82
C ASP A 410 -6.81 26.27 -3.62
N ASN A 411 -5.74 25.46 -3.42
CA ASN A 411 -4.79 25.55 -2.32
C ASN A 411 -5.42 25.43 -0.93
N LYS A 412 -6.51 24.67 -0.82
CA LYS A 412 -7.05 24.22 0.45
C LYS A 412 -6.33 22.97 0.90
N LEU A 413 -5.98 22.91 2.18
CA LEU A 413 -5.32 21.76 2.75
C LEU A 413 -6.31 20.84 3.44
N TYR A 414 -6.36 19.59 3.00
CA TYR A 414 -7.08 18.52 3.67
C TYR A 414 -6.19 17.85 4.72
N MET A 415 -6.71 17.70 5.92
CA MET A 415 -6.07 17.04 7.06
C MET A 415 -6.85 15.79 7.45
N LEU A 416 -6.25 14.62 7.29
CA LEU A 416 -6.87 13.32 7.59
C LEU A 416 -6.58 12.95 9.05
N ASP A 417 -7.58 13.08 9.92
CA ASP A 417 -7.43 12.91 11.36
C ASP A 417 -7.38 11.43 11.76
N PHE A 418 -6.18 10.93 11.94
CA PHE A 418 -5.94 9.54 12.32
C PHE A 418 -6.29 9.21 13.78
N ASN A 419 -6.68 10.19 14.57
CA ASN A 419 -7.11 9.98 15.97
C ASN A 419 -8.62 9.88 16.14
N ALA A 420 -9.38 10.21 15.08
CA ALA A 420 -10.84 10.24 15.11
C ALA A 420 -11.44 9.83 13.75
N ASN A 421 -12.51 10.46 13.35
CA ASN A 421 -13.16 10.29 12.05
C ASN A 421 -13.37 11.65 11.34
N ASN A 422 -12.42 12.58 11.54
CA ASN A 422 -12.52 13.92 11.01
C ASN A 422 -11.72 14.09 9.71
N ILE A 423 -12.22 14.95 8.84
CA ILE A 423 -11.51 15.55 7.73
C ILE A 423 -11.50 17.05 7.97
N GLY A 424 -10.33 17.60 8.33
CA GLY A 424 -10.13 19.04 8.45
C GLY A 424 -9.82 19.64 7.10
N ILE A 425 -10.41 20.79 6.77
CA ILE A 425 -10.16 21.56 5.54
C ILE A 425 -9.71 22.96 5.95
N LEU A 426 -8.43 23.23 5.72
CA LEU A 426 -7.81 24.52 6.03
C LEU A 426 -7.70 25.36 4.76
N ASP A 427 -8.30 26.54 4.78
CA ASP A 427 -8.06 27.55 3.76
C ASP A 427 -6.75 28.29 4.05
N GLY A 428 -5.77 28.17 3.15
CA GLY A 428 -4.44 28.72 3.35
C GLY A 428 -4.37 30.26 3.35
N ALA A 429 -5.33 30.94 2.76
CA ALA A 429 -5.38 32.40 2.70
C ALA A 429 -6.05 33.01 3.94
N THR A 430 -7.20 32.44 4.35
CA THR A 430 -8.01 32.97 5.45
C THR A 430 -7.69 32.33 6.80
N LYS A 431 -6.94 31.22 6.81
CA LYS A 431 -6.65 30.34 7.97
C LYS A 431 -7.90 29.76 8.62
N LYS A 432 -9.00 29.70 7.89
CA LYS A 432 -10.27 29.16 8.34
C LYS A 432 -10.26 27.65 8.23
N LEU A 433 -10.67 26.98 9.32
CA LEU A 433 -10.85 25.54 9.37
C LEU A 433 -12.32 25.18 9.23
N GLU A 434 -12.65 24.26 8.32
CA GLU A 434 -13.88 23.48 8.31
C GLU A 434 -13.58 22.05 8.71
N VAL A 435 -14.52 21.37 9.42
CA VAL A 435 -14.38 19.97 9.80
C VAL A 435 -15.60 19.19 9.35
N HIS A 436 -15.38 18.10 8.64
CA HIS A 436 -16.39 17.13 8.22
C HIS A 436 -16.11 15.78 8.86
N LYS A 437 -17.15 15.02 9.19
CA LYS A 437 -17.02 13.72 9.85
C LYS A 437 -17.48 12.60 8.94
N THR A 438 -16.74 11.51 8.90
CA THR A 438 -17.16 10.26 8.26
C THR A 438 -18.31 9.64 9.05
N SER A 439 -19.12 8.80 8.41
CA SER A 439 -20.22 8.11 9.06
C SER A 439 -19.73 6.95 9.96
N ILE A 440 -18.62 6.35 9.60
CA ILE A 440 -17.99 5.27 10.38
C ILE A 440 -17.26 5.90 11.56
N LEU A 441 -17.75 5.65 12.76
CA LEU A 441 -17.11 6.15 13.99
C LEU A 441 -15.70 5.58 14.14
N ARG A 442 -14.75 6.45 14.51
CA ARG A 442 -13.34 6.11 14.65
C ARG A 442 -12.74 5.46 13.41
N SER A 443 -13.21 5.88 12.22
CA SER A 443 -12.73 5.32 10.96
C SER A 443 -11.24 5.53 10.71
N ARG A 444 -10.63 6.52 11.36
CA ARG A 444 -9.21 6.88 11.28
C ARG A 444 -8.76 7.13 9.84
N PRO A 445 -9.23 8.22 9.20
CA PRO A 445 -8.75 8.64 7.88
C PRO A 445 -7.23 8.75 7.87
N ARG A 446 -6.57 8.04 6.93
CA ARG A 446 -5.11 7.88 7.00
C ARG A 446 -4.38 8.59 5.88
N ARG A 447 -4.56 8.13 4.65
CA ARG A 447 -3.93 8.66 3.45
C ARG A 447 -4.96 8.82 2.35
N GLY A 448 -4.66 9.68 1.40
CA GLY A 448 -5.54 9.92 0.28
C GLY A 448 -4.91 10.78 -0.80
N ARG A 449 -5.74 11.14 -1.77
CA ARG A 449 -5.38 12.01 -2.89
C ARG A 449 -6.57 12.84 -3.32
N VAL A 450 -6.27 14.00 -3.90
CA VAL A 450 -7.26 14.83 -4.60
C VAL A 450 -7.30 14.43 -6.07
N ASP A 451 -8.49 14.17 -6.60
CA ASP A 451 -8.68 13.79 -7.99
C ASP A 451 -8.79 15.02 -8.93
N GLU A 452 -8.96 14.76 -10.23
CA GLU A 452 -9.08 15.81 -11.24
C GLU A 452 -10.35 16.66 -11.10
N GLN A 453 -11.37 16.16 -10.43
CA GLN A 453 -12.59 16.88 -10.09
C GLN A 453 -12.49 17.65 -8.77
N ASN A 454 -11.30 17.72 -8.18
CA ASN A 454 -11.01 18.38 -6.90
C ASN A 454 -11.70 17.73 -5.69
N ARG A 455 -12.03 16.42 -5.78
CA ARG A 455 -12.59 15.63 -4.69
C ARG A 455 -11.47 14.95 -3.92
N LEU A 456 -11.58 14.90 -2.59
CA LEU A 456 -10.64 14.16 -1.76
C LEU A 456 -11.09 12.70 -1.64
N TRP A 457 -10.24 11.78 -2.04
CA TRP A 457 -10.35 10.36 -1.76
C TRP A 457 -9.44 9.99 -0.61
N PHE A 458 -9.90 9.15 0.32
CA PHE A 458 -9.13 8.80 1.51
C PHE A 458 -9.42 7.36 1.97
N ALA A 459 -8.42 6.72 2.56
CA ALA A 459 -8.55 5.41 3.17
C ALA A 459 -8.93 5.57 4.65
N GLU A 460 -9.89 4.76 5.12
CA GLU A 460 -10.36 4.69 6.49
C GLU A 460 -9.81 3.44 7.16
N TYR A 461 -8.66 3.60 7.82
CA TYR A 461 -7.84 2.49 8.29
C TYR A 461 -8.58 1.55 9.25
N ASP A 462 -9.18 2.07 10.33
CA ASP A 462 -9.95 1.29 11.29
C ASP A 462 -11.40 1.10 10.84
N GLY A 463 -11.89 1.96 9.94
CA GLY A 463 -13.19 1.83 9.30
C GLY A 463 -13.27 0.71 8.27
N ASN A 464 -12.12 0.14 7.88
CA ASN A 464 -12.02 -0.88 6.82
C ASN A 464 -12.70 -0.43 5.51
N ALA A 465 -12.60 0.86 5.16
CA ALA A 465 -13.35 1.48 4.09
C ALA A 465 -12.49 2.45 3.26
N VAL A 466 -13.03 2.86 2.14
CA VAL A 466 -12.56 3.98 1.32
C VAL A 466 -13.64 5.06 1.34
N GLY A 467 -13.25 6.30 1.58
CA GLY A 467 -14.12 7.47 1.56
C GLY A 467 -13.81 8.42 0.42
N MET A 468 -14.81 9.21 0.02
CA MET A 468 -14.67 10.33 -0.92
C MET A 468 -15.44 11.52 -0.39
N TYR A 469 -14.75 12.65 -0.21
CA TYR A 469 -15.37 13.94 0.09
C TYR A 469 -15.50 14.77 -1.18
N ASP A 470 -16.71 15.22 -1.48
CA ASP A 470 -17.01 16.15 -2.57
C ASP A 470 -17.14 17.57 -2.01
N PRO A 471 -16.19 18.49 -2.31
CA PRO A 471 -16.24 19.86 -1.79
C PRO A 471 -17.40 20.71 -2.35
N LYS A 472 -17.95 20.35 -3.52
CA LYS A 472 -19.09 21.04 -4.11
C LYS A 472 -20.40 20.66 -3.41
N ALA A 473 -20.58 19.36 -3.17
CA ALA A 473 -21.76 18.82 -2.48
C ALA A 473 -21.62 18.90 -0.95
N LYS A 474 -20.42 19.13 -0.41
CA LYS A 474 -20.08 19.09 1.02
C LYS A 474 -20.53 17.77 1.66
N SER A 475 -20.34 16.65 0.95
CA SER A 475 -20.80 15.33 1.36
C SER A 475 -19.70 14.29 1.27
N ILE A 476 -19.81 13.26 2.10
CA ILE A 476 -18.91 12.10 2.12
C ILE A 476 -19.67 10.86 1.63
N ARG A 477 -19.04 10.07 0.79
CA ARG A 477 -19.47 8.72 0.42
C ARG A 477 -18.42 7.72 0.86
N GLU A 478 -18.86 6.55 1.33
CA GLU A 478 -17.98 5.53 1.90
C GLU A 478 -18.28 4.16 1.27
N TRP A 479 -17.25 3.35 1.06
CA TRP A 479 -17.32 1.98 0.53
C TRP A 479 -16.55 1.06 1.47
N VAL A 480 -17.25 0.20 2.19
CA VAL A 480 -16.64 -0.77 3.11
C VAL A 480 -16.01 -1.91 2.32
N VAL A 481 -14.73 -2.18 2.56
CA VAL A 481 -14.01 -3.31 1.95
C VAL A 481 -14.54 -4.63 2.52
N PRO A 482 -14.92 -5.63 1.68
CA PRO A 482 -15.61 -6.83 2.15
C PRO A 482 -14.75 -7.73 3.03
N THR A 483 -13.45 -7.82 2.76
CA THR A 483 -12.54 -8.62 3.59
C THR A 483 -12.26 -7.89 4.91
N ALA A 484 -12.66 -8.51 6.02
CA ALA A 484 -12.39 -7.97 7.36
C ALA A 484 -10.90 -7.84 7.63
N TRP A 485 -10.52 -6.84 8.42
CA TRP A 485 -9.12 -6.53 8.76
C TRP A 485 -8.24 -6.18 7.54
N SER A 486 -8.82 -5.69 6.44
CA SER A 486 -8.02 -5.19 5.31
C SER A 486 -7.20 -3.96 5.67
N ASN A 487 -7.75 -3.09 6.50
CA ASN A 487 -7.08 -1.87 6.97
C ASN A 487 -6.43 -1.10 5.80
N PRO A 488 -7.22 -0.54 4.87
CA PRO A 488 -6.71 0.20 3.73
C PRO A 488 -5.83 1.36 4.20
N TYR A 489 -4.69 1.56 3.54
CA TYR A 489 -3.72 2.56 3.95
C TYR A 489 -3.85 3.86 3.16
N ASP A 490 -4.04 3.75 1.86
CA ASP A 490 -4.10 4.84 0.88
C ASP A 490 -5.11 4.48 -0.22
N VAL A 491 -5.54 5.45 -1.01
CA VAL A 491 -6.45 5.25 -2.13
C VAL A 491 -6.09 6.18 -3.29
N VAL A 492 -6.29 5.70 -4.49
CA VAL A 492 -6.12 6.46 -5.73
C VAL A 492 -7.25 6.12 -6.69
N VAL A 493 -7.63 7.06 -7.55
CA VAL A 493 -8.68 6.87 -8.56
C VAL A 493 -8.06 6.81 -9.95
N ASP A 494 -8.52 5.85 -10.75
CA ASP A 494 -8.07 5.71 -12.13
C ASP A 494 -8.88 6.59 -13.11
N LYS A 495 -8.41 6.65 -14.36
CA LYS A 495 -9.06 7.41 -15.44
C LYS A 495 -10.49 6.96 -15.76
N ASN A 496 -10.91 5.76 -15.33
CA ASN A 496 -12.25 5.23 -15.53
C ASN A 496 -13.20 5.62 -14.38
N GLY A 497 -12.63 6.18 -13.29
CA GLY A 497 -13.35 6.55 -12.09
C GLY A 497 -13.45 5.43 -11.05
N ASP A 498 -12.71 4.33 -11.22
CA ASP A 498 -12.62 3.27 -10.22
C ASP A 498 -11.59 3.64 -9.15
N ALA A 499 -11.92 3.39 -7.88
CA ALA A 499 -11.01 3.61 -6.77
C ALA A 499 -10.19 2.34 -6.49
N TRP A 500 -8.90 2.54 -6.18
CA TRP A 500 -7.96 1.47 -5.91
C TRP A 500 -7.31 1.67 -4.56
N THR A 501 -7.27 0.62 -3.76
CA THR A 501 -6.61 0.64 -2.45
C THR A 501 -5.83 -0.66 -2.21
N GLY A 502 -4.85 -0.60 -1.32
CA GLY A 502 -4.08 -1.76 -0.90
C GLY A 502 -4.25 -2.03 0.58
N SER A 503 -4.24 -3.30 0.94
CA SER A 503 -4.35 -3.74 2.33
C SER A 503 -2.98 -3.87 2.99
N MET A 504 -2.84 -3.34 4.21
CA MET A 504 -1.67 -3.61 5.03
C MET A 504 -1.65 -5.03 5.62
N MET A 505 -2.77 -5.76 5.56
CA MET A 505 -3.01 -6.92 6.39
C MET A 505 -3.32 -8.20 5.61
N THR A 506 -3.87 -8.09 4.37
CA THR A 506 -4.41 -9.24 3.61
C THR A 506 -3.59 -9.61 2.38
N ASP A 507 -2.54 -8.85 2.06
CA ASP A 507 -1.79 -8.99 0.79
C ASP A 507 -2.68 -8.86 -0.45
N ARG A 508 -3.75 -8.05 -0.35
CA ARG A 508 -4.71 -7.85 -1.45
C ARG A 508 -4.74 -6.40 -1.89
N VAL A 509 -5.06 -6.24 -3.15
CA VAL A 509 -5.40 -4.97 -3.79
C VAL A 509 -6.88 -5.01 -4.10
N THR A 510 -7.61 -3.97 -3.70
CA THR A 510 -9.05 -3.85 -3.96
C THR A 510 -9.29 -2.77 -5.01
N ARG A 511 -9.99 -3.12 -6.09
CA ARG A 511 -10.56 -2.22 -7.08
C ARG A 511 -12.06 -2.06 -6.77
N ILE A 512 -12.52 -0.81 -6.72
CA ILE A 512 -13.89 -0.44 -6.39
C ILE A 512 -14.50 0.27 -7.60
N ASN A 513 -15.52 -0.30 -8.21
CA ASN A 513 -16.34 0.42 -9.15
C ASN A 513 -17.20 1.43 -8.37
N THR A 514 -16.85 2.71 -8.42
CA THR A 514 -17.47 3.75 -7.57
C THR A 514 -18.91 4.08 -7.94
N LYS A 515 -19.37 3.64 -9.11
CA LYS A 515 -20.76 3.82 -9.58
C LYS A 515 -21.67 2.71 -9.06
N THR A 516 -21.22 1.47 -9.14
CA THR A 516 -22.00 0.28 -8.76
C THR A 516 -21.73 -0.20 -7.34
N GLY A 517 -20.57 0.12 -6.77
CA GLY A 517 -20.09 -0.41 -5.49
C GLY A 517 -19.48 -1.82 -5.61
N GLU A 518 -19.41 -2.40 -6.82
CA GLU A 518 -18.78 -3.72 -7.03
C GLU A 518 -17.28 -3.64 -6.70
N MET A 519 -16.79 -4.62 -5.95
CA MET A 519 -15.39 -4.71 -5.56
C MET A 519 -14.73 -5.98 -6.06
N THR A 520 -13.48 -5.84 -6.51
CA THR A 520 -12.63 -6.97 -6.93
C THR A 520 -11.36 -6.95 -6.09
N GLU A 521 -11.06 -8.05 -5.38
CA GLU A 521 -9.89 -8.17 -4.51
C GLU A 521 -8.87 -9.13 -5.13
N TYR A 522 -7.78 -8.58 -5.64
CA TYR A 522 -6.68 -9.32 -6.26
C TYR A 522 -5.66 -9.75 -5.21
N LEU A 523 -5.32 -11.04 -5.16
CA LEU A 523 -4.29 -11.58 -4.26
C LEU A 523 -2.89 -11.40 -4.88
N LEU A 524 -1.98 -10.75 -4.18
CA LEU A 524 -0.59 -10.62 -4.60
C LEU A 524 0.21 -11.91 -4.36
N PRO A 525 1.27 -12.18 -5.15
CA PRO A 525 2.00 -13.45 -5.10
C PRO A 525 2.79 -13.69 -3.82
N ASN A 526 3.25 -12.63 -3.17
CA ASN A 526 4.04 -12.70 -1.95
C ASN A 526 3.38 -11.94 -0.80
N SER A 527 3.85 -12.22 0.42
CA SER A 527 3.47 -11.42 1.59
C SER A 527 3.96 -9.98 1.41
N THR A 528 3.09 -9.03 1.72
CA THR A 528 3.34 -7.61 1.54
C THR A 528 3.01 -6.84 2.83
N ASN A 529 3.32 -5.57 2.84
CA ASN A 529 2.77 -4.61 3.78
C ASN A 529 2.53 -3.34 2.96
N ILE A 530 1.39 -3.29 2.26
CA ILE A 530 1.08 -2.22 1.31
C ILE A 530 0.88 -0.90 2.05
N ARG A 531 1.60 0.13 1.62
CA ARG A 531 1.52 1.49 2.14
C ARG A 531 0.87 2.42 1.12
N ARG A 532 1.60 3.38 0.57
CA ARG A 532 1.10 4.25 -0.48
C ARG A 532 0.90 3.48 -1.78
N VAL A 533 -0.12 3.86 -2.52
CA VAL A 533 -0.51 3.23 -3.77
C VAL A 533 -0.48 4.23 -4.93
N TRP A 534 -0.32 3.71 -6.15
CA TRP A 534 -0.34 4.51 -7.37
C TRP A 534 -1.07 3.79 -8.49
N VAL A 535 -1.75 4.55 -9.36
CA VAL A 535 -2.30 4.06 -10.63
C VAL A 535 -1.62 4.80 -11.78
N ASP A 536 -1.06 4.04 -12.68
CA ASP A 536 -0.58 4.56 -13.96
C ASP A 536 -1.74 4.58 -14.96
N ASN A 537 -2.25 5.77 -15.21
CA ASN A 537 -3.35 6.04 -16.12
C ASN A 537 -2.90 6.12 -17.61
N SER A 538 -1.60 6.07 -17.90
CA SER A 538 -1.06 6.09 -19.28
C SER A 538 -1.30 4.77 -20.01
N THR A 539 -1.49 3.67 -19.29
CA THR A 539 -1.68 2.33 -19.85
C THR A 539 -3.16 1.97 -20.05
N THR A 540 -3.43 1.01 -20.95
CA THR A 540 -4.76 0.40 -21.12
C THR A 540 -4.57 -1.12 -21.23
N PRO A 541 -5.12 -1.91 -20.28
CA PRO A 541 -5.75 -1.47 -19.03
C PRO A 541 -4.80 -0.67 -18.13
N VAL A 542 -5.35 0.09 -17.18
CA VAL A 542 -4.55 0.81 -16.19
C VAL A 542 -3.69 -0.16 -15.39
N SER A 543 -2.58 0.30 -14.85
CA SER A 543 -1.75 -0.53 -13.97
C SER A 543 -1.64 0.08 -12.57
N PHE A 544 -1.76 -0.79 -11.58
CA PHE A 544 -1.66 -0.44 -10.17
C PHE A 544 -0.26 -0.78 -9.65
N TRP A 545 0.33 0.12 -8.88
CA TRP A 545 1.70 0.01 -8.39
C TRP A 545 1.79 0.19 -6.89
N VAL A 546 2.56 -0.68 -6.23
CA VAL A 546 2.81 -0.62 -4.79
C VAL A 546 4.23 -1.07 -4.46
N GLY A 547 4.72 -0.60 -3.31
CA GLY A 547 5.90 -1.17 -2.67
C GLY A 547 5.50 -2.31 -1.72
N SER A 548 6.26 -3.40 -1.74
CA SER A 548 6.23 -4.40 -0.67
C SER A 548 7.17 -3.95 0.45
N ASN A 549 6.63 -3.26 1.45
CA ASN A 549 7.42 -2.58 2.48
C ASN A 549 8.28 -3.55 3.32
N HIS A 550 7.90 -4.82 3.40
CA HIS A 550 8.67 -5.86 4.11
C HIS A 550 9.40 -6.83 3.16
N GLY A 551 9.13 -6.78 1.86
CA GLY A 551 9.66 -7.69 0.86
C GLY A 551 10.82 -7.14 0.03
N ALA A 552 11.18 -5.86 0.18
CA ALA A 552 12.16 -5.16 -0.66
C ALA A 552 11.89 -5.38 -2.15
N SER A 553 10.64 -5.20 -2.56
CA SER A 553 10.22 -5.32 -3.96
C SER A 553 9.17 -4.26 -4.34
N ILE A 554 9.05 -3.99 -5.62
CA ILE A 554 7.97 -3.19 -6.20
C ILE A 554 7.06 -4.12 -6.97
N VAL A 555 5.76 -3.94 -6.83
CA VAL A 555 4.73 -4.78 -7.45
C VAL A 555 3.89 -3.94 -8.40
N LYS A 556 3.75 -4.41 -9.63
CA LYS A 556 2.82 -3.92 -10.65
C LYS A 556 1.70 -4.93 -10.84
N LEU A 557 0.45 -4.52 -10.70
CA LEU A 557 -0.73 -5.32 -11.01
C LEU A 557 -1.45 -4.74 -12.23
N GLN A 558 -1.75 -5.58 -13.20
CA GLN A 558 -2.52 -5.25 -14.40
C GLN A 558 -3.76 -6.15 -14.45
N PRO A 559 -4.98 -5.62 -14.30
CA PRO A 559 -6.19 -6.40 -14.58
C PRO A 559 -6.25 -6.74 -16.07
N LEU A 560 -6.91 -7.84 -16.40
CA LEU A 560 -7.11 -8.32 -17.78
C LEU A 560 -8.54 -8.04 -18.28
N GLU A 561 -9.16 -7.00 -17.76
CA GLU A 561 -10.53 -6.59 -18.12
C GLU A 561 -10.52 -5.24 -18.83
#